data_307302acf7b505a2a2f6b0fcee9ecd48
#
_entry.id   307302acf7b505a2a2f6b0fcee9ecd48
#
_cell.length_a   1.000
_cell.length_b   1.000
_cell.length_c   1.000
_cell.angle_alpha   90.00
_cell.angle_beta   90.00
_cell.angle_gamma   90.00
#
_symmetry.space_group_name_H-M   'P 1'
#
loop_
_entity.id
_entity.type
_entity.pdbx_description
1 polymer ?
#
loop_
_entity_poly.entity_id
_entity_poly.type
_entity_poly.pdbx_seq_one_letter_code
_entity_poly.pdbx_strand_id
1 'polypeptide(L)'
;MPRFRREGAFLAAAILLAAAAGVVLWLSRATTLTAAVAPAGGTEPAVLRAIAARLSERRRSVRLDLRPYAGVRESAEALQAGAVDLAVVRPDILTPDKGLTLAVLREQALLVAAPESANLAALPDLAGRRVGVLAERVSDRALIEAVLAHYGLAAAPGAEAPEDGATLVPVAEAELKAALAAGRIEAVILLTTPTTPAAARLVGQVGQADPAGKVRLFGVPDGPALIARMPRLQAVSVPAGLFGGRPRLPEEEIATVGTAYRLMARADLARSTAAEVTQNLFEMRGALADALPAAAGIQAPAYDSTVAATAARFPIHPGAIDYFEREQEGFIERYETWIYLLAFLGGGIGSALAWLRQRVFRLRRERVETATERLVEIQAAARETADRARLAALGDEIDDLAAEIAREAIERPAELRTLNAAAVAVDAARSTVRRKAGLEGAGPDG
;
A
#
# COMPACT_ATOMS: atom_id res chain seq x y z
N MET A 1 0.40 36.12 -39.25
CA MET A 1 1.01 34.83 -38.85
C MET A 1 1.20 34.57 -37.34
N PRO A 2 1.04 35.47 -36.34
CA PRO A 2 1.21 35.16 -34.92
C PRO A 2 0.01 34.43 -34.26
N ARG A 3 -1.18 34.49 -34.80
CA ARG A 3 -2.37 33.77 -34.23
C ARG A 3 -2.27 32.24 -34.35
N PHE A 4 -1.83 31.71 -35.48
CA PHE A 4 -1.64 30.27 -35.70
C PHE A 4 -0.64 29.61 -34.75
N ARG A 5 0.41 30.32 -34.30
CA ARG A 5 1.38 29.80 -33.33
C ARG A 5 0.81 29.72 -31.90
N ARG A 6 -0.08 30.64 -31.53
CA ARG A 6 -0.75 30.61 -30.22
C ARG A 6 -1.79 29.50 -30.17
N GLU A 7 -2.59 29.32 -31.21
CA GLU A 7 -3.58 28.24 -31.32
C GLU A 7 -2.90 26.85 -31.28
N GLY A 8 -1.78 26.69 -32.00
CA GLY A 8 -0.99 25.46 -31.93
C GLY A 8 -0.41 25.16 -30.54
N ALA A 9 0.05 26.19 -29.80
CA ALA A 9 0.56 26.03 -28.44
C ALA A 9 -0.57 25.66 -27.45
N PHE A 10 -1.76 26.25 -27.59
CA PHE A 10 -2.93 25.87 -26.80
C PHE A 10 -3.40 24.44 -27.09
N LEU A 11 -3.39 24.04 -28.36
CA LEU A 11 -3.75 22.68 -28.76
C LEU A 11 -2.75 21.65 -28.22
N ALA A 12 -1.46 21.93 -28.28
CA ALA A 12 -0.42 21.08 -27.72
C ALA A 12 -0.53 20.96 -26.17
N ALA A 13 -0.81 22.07 -25.48
CA ALA A 13 -1.05 22.07 -24.05
C ALA A 13 -2.30 21.28 -23.66
N ALA A 14 -3.40 21.41 -24.44
CA ALA A 14 -4.63 20.65 -24.23
C ALA A 14 -4.41 19.13 -24.43
N ILE A 15 -3.65 18.73 -25.46
CA ILE A 15 -3.30 17.32 -25.71
C ILE A 15 -2.43 16.79 -24.58
N LEU A 16 -1.45 17.54 -24.09
CA LEU A 16 -0.59 17.17 -22.96
C LEU A 16 -1.43 17.00 -21.67
N LEU A 17 -2.34 17.91 -21.40
CA LEU A 17 -3.25 17.82 -20.26
C LEU A 17 -4.21 16.61 -20.37
N ALA A 18 -4.76 16.37 -21.55
CA ALA A 18 -5.60 15.20 -21.80
C ALA A 18 -4.82 13.89 -21.67
N ALA A 19 -3.59 13.83 -22.16
CA ALA A 19 -2.69 12.68 -21.98
C ALA A 19 -2.33 12.47 -20.50
N ALA A 20 -2.00 13.53 -19.78
CA ALA A 20 -1.72 13.47 -18.34
C ALA A 20 -2.96 13.01 -17.56
N ALA A 21 -4.15 13.53 -17.85
CA ALA A 21 -5.41 13.08 -17.27
C ALA A 21 -5.70 11.61 -17.59
N GLY A 22 -5.46 11.18 -18.84
CA GLY A 22 -5.59 9.78 -19.26
C GLY A 22 -4.66 8.85 -18.49
N VAL A 23 -3.40 9.24 -18.28
CA VAL A 23 -2.42 8.50 -17.47
C VAL A 23 -2.87 8.44 -16.01
N VAL A 24 -3.33 9.55 -15.43
CA VAL A 24 -3.85 9.57 -14.05
C VAL A 24 -5.06 8.66 -13.90
N LEU A 25 -6.01 8.69 -14.84
CA LEU A 25 -7.19 7.81 -14.85
C LEU A 25 -6.81 6.34 -15.04
N TRP A 26 -5.78 6.06 -15.81
CA TRP A 26 -5.27 4.69 -16.00
C TRP A 26 -4.57 4.17 -14.75
N LEU A 27 -3.75 5.00 -14.10
CA LEU A 27 -3.06 4.68 -12.83
C LEU A 27 -4.05 4.58 -11.65
N SER A 28 -5.19 5.25 -11.70
CA SER A 28 -6.23 5.21 -10.66
C SER A 28 -7.23 4.06 -10.82
N ARG A 29 -7.04 3.18 -11.83
CA ARG A 29 -7.88 1.97 -11.97
C ARG A 29 -7.64 1.04 -10.80
N ALA A 30 -8.75 0.58 -10.20
CA ALA A 30 -8.69 -0.39 -9.11
C ALA A 30 -8.07 -1.72 -9.61
N THR A 31 -7.02 -2.17 -8.92
CA THR A 31 -6.42 -3.48 -9.15
C THR A 31 -7.31 -4.53 -8.50
N THR A 32 -7.83 -5.47 -9.28
CA THR A 32 -8.62 -6.60 -8.75
C THR A 32 -7.68 -7.75 -8.46
N LEU A 33 -7.64 -8.19 -7.20
CA LEU A 33 -6.86 -9.32 -6.72
C LEU A 33 -7.79 -10.50 -6.46
N THR A 34 -7.41 -11.67 -6.94
CA THR A 34 -8.10 -12.92 -6.64
C THR A 34 -7.63 -13.45 -5.28
N ALA A 35 -8.56 -13.80 -4.39
CA ALA A 35 -8.24 -14.30 -3.06
C ALA A 35 -8.93 -15.64 -2.78
N ALA A 36 -8.16 -16.68 -2.56
CA ALA A 36 -8.67 -17.98 -2.08
C ALA A 36 -9.06 -17.88 -0.61
N VAL A 37 -10.31 -18.21 -0.31
CA VAL A 37 -10.85 -18.18 1.05
C VAL A 37 -11.28 -19.56 1.50
N ALA A 38 -10.81 -19.98 2.66
CA ALA A 38 -11.03 -21.31 3.23
C ALA A 38 -10.93 -21.29 4.77
N PRO A 39 -11.50 -22.26 5.47
CA PRO A 39 -12.45 -23.28 4.98
C PRO A 39 -13.81 -22.69 4.63
N ALA A 40 -14.57 -23.31 3.76
CA ALA A 40 -15.81 -22.77 3.21
C ALA A 40 -16.83 -22.31 4.28
N GLY A 41 -16.92 -22.98 5.40
CA GLY A 41 -17.78 -22.63 6.55
C GLY A 41 -17.08 -21.84 7.67
N GLY A 42 -15.83 -21.41 7.47
CA GLY A 42 -15.02 -20.75 8.48
C GLY A 42 -15.35 -19.26 8.70
N THR A 43 -14.73 -18.69 9.71
CA THR A 43 -14.83 -17.25 10.03
C THR A 43 -14.03 -16.39 9.09
N GLU A 44 -12.92 -16.89 8.54
CA GLU A 44 -12.00 -16.20 7.64
C GLU A 44 -12.69 -15.74 6.35
N PRO A 45 -13.50 -16.60 5.66
CA PRO A 45 -14.27 -16.15 4.51
C PRO A 45 -15.27 -15.04 4.81
N ALA A 46 -15.86 -15.05 6.01
CA ALA A 46 -16.80 -14.01 6.43
C ALA A 46 -16.08 -12.67 6.64
N VAL A 47 -14.94 -12.69 7.32
CA VAL A 47 -14.09 -11.51 7.53
C VAL A 47 -13.62 -10.92 6.19
N LEU A 48 -13.09 -11.75 5.29
CA LEU A 48 -12.60 -11.27 4.00
C LEU A 48 -13.73 -10.77 3.10
N ARG A 49 -14.95 -11.36 3.16
CA ARG A 49 -16.12 -10.83 2.47
C ARG A 49 -16.52 -9.45 2.98
N ALA A 50 -16.53 -9.25 4.29
CA ALA A 50 -16.83 -7.95 4.88
C ALA A 50 -15.79 -6.89 4.46
N ILE A 51 -14.51 -7.24 4.41
CA ILE A 51 -13.43 -6.36 3.93
C ILE A 51 -13.61 -6.05 2.44
N ALA A 52 -13.86 -7.06 1.59
CA ALA A 52 -14.07 -6.89 0.16
C ALA A 52 -15.26 -5.95 -0.15
N ALA A 53 -16.36 -6.10 0.60
CA ALA A 53 -17.52 -5.22 0.49
C ALA A 53 -17.16 -3.77 0.82
N ARG A 54 -16.45 -3.55 1.93
CA ARG A 54 -16.01 -2.21 2.34
C ARG A 54 -15.02 -1.57 1.37
N LEU A 55 -14.11 -2.36 0.77
CA LEU A 55 -13.20 -1.89 -0.28
C LEU A 55 -13.96 -1.40 -1.51
N SER A 56 -15.00 -2.12 -1.92
CA SER A 56 -15.82 -1.74 -3.06
C SER A 56 -16.66 -0.49 -2.79
N GLU A 57 -17.25 -0.36 -1.61
CA GLU A 57 -18.03 0.82 -1.18
C GLU A 57 -17.16 2.10 -1.14
N ARG A 58 -15.95 2.01 -0.63
CA ARG A 58 -15.04 3.15 -0.49
C ARG A 58 -14.29 3.51 -1.76
N ARG A 59 -14.54 2.81 -2.89
CA ARG A 59 -13.86 2.99 -4.18
C ARG A 59 -12.33 3.01 -4.04
N ARG A 60 -11.81 2.12 -3.19
CA ARG A 60 -10.36 1.98 -3.01
C ARG A 60 -9.72 1.46 -4.29
N SER A 61 -8.41 1.69 -4.43
CA SER A 61 -7.60 1.26 -5.57
C SER A 61 -7.40 -0.26 -5.65
N VAL A 62 -7.74 -1.00 -4.59
CA VAL A 62 -7.72 -2.46 -4.57
C VAL A 62 -9.14 -3.00 -4.41
N ARG A 63 -9.47 -4.06 -5.16
CA ARG A 63 -10.67 -4.88 -5.03
C ARG A 63 -10.28 -6.33 -4.81
N LEU A 64 -11.09 -7.06 -4.04
CA LEU A 64 -10.89 -8.49 -3.79
C LEU A 64 -11.98 -9.29 -4.51
N ASP A 65 -11.57 -10.20 -5.37
CA ASP A 65 -12.41 -11.25 -5.96
C ASP A 65 -12.21 -12.52 -5.13
N LEU A 66 -13.20 -12.87 -4.30
CA LEU A 66 -13.09 -13.97 -3.34
C LEU A 66 -13.53 -15.29 -3.98
N ARG A 67 -12.63 -16.25 -4.00
CA ARG A 67 -12.87 -17.60 -4.49
C ARG A 67 -12.93 -18.59 -3.32
N PRO A 68 -14.10 -19.19 -3.03
CA PRO A 68 -14.22 -20.16 -1.95
C PRO A 68 -13.58 -21.49 -2.33
N TYR A 69 -12.81 -22.05 -1.39
CA TYR A 69 -12.24 -23.38 -1.46
C TYR A 69 -12.75 -24.24 -0.30
N ALA A 70 -12.81 -25.56 -0.50
CA ALA A 70 -13.33 -26.49 0.50
C ALA A 70 -12.47 -26.48 1.77
N GLY A 71 -11.15 -26.44 1.62
CA GLY A 71 -10.19 -26.46 2.71
C GLY A 71 -9.01 -25.51 2.50
N VAL A 72 -8.25 -25.34 3.57
CA VAL A 72 -7.05 -24.47 3.58
C VAL A 72 -5.89 -25.09 2.79
N ARG A 73 -5.89 -26.41 2.58
CA ARG A 73 -4.90 -27.09 1.72
C ARG A 73 -5.09 -26.65 0.28
N GLU A 74 -6.30 -26.76 -0.25
CA GLU A 74 -6.65 -26.38 -1.62
C GLU A 74 -6.44 -24.86 -1.84
N SER A 75 -6.72 -24.05 -0.82
CA SER A 75 -6.43 -22.61 -0.85
C SER A 75 -4.92 -22.34 -0.97
N ALA A 76 -4.10 -23.04 -0.21
CA ALA A 76 -2.64 -22.93 -0.26
C ALA A 76 -2.07 -23.45 -1.59
N GLU A 77 -2.60 -24.56 -2.11
CA GLU A 77 -2.23 -25.12 -3.42
C GLU A 77 -2.55 -24.14 -4.56
N ALA A 78 -3.71 -23.47 -4.50
CA ALA A 78 -4.10 -22.45 -5.48
C ALA A 78 -3.12 -21.27 -5.50
N LEU A 79 -2.64 -20.83 -4.33
CA LEU A 79 -1.61 -19.80 -4.23
C LEU A 79 -0.27 -20.29 -4.81
N GLN A 80 0.13 -21.50 -4.45
CA GLN A 80 1.37 -22.12 -4.94
C GLN A 80 1.38 -22.28 -6.45
N ALA A 81 0.23 -22.65 -7.04
CA ALA A 81 0.05 -22.77 -8.48
C ALA A 81 -0.07 -21.40 -9.19
N GLY A 82 -0.15 -20.29 -8.47
CA GLY A 82 -0.36 -18.97 -9.06
C GLY A 82 -1.78 -18.75 -9.62
N ALA A 83 -2.75 -19.59 -9.23
CA ALA A 83 -4.14 -19.46 -9.66
C ALA A 83 -4.88 -18.32 -8.96
N VAL A 84 -4.35 -17.86 -7.83
CA VAL A 84 -4.85 -16.73 -7.04
C VAL A 84 -3.71 -15.84 -6.58
N ASP A 85 -4.00 -14.57 -6.29
CA ASP A 85 -3.02 -13.59 -5.84
C ASP A 85 -2.82 -13.64 -4.33
N LEU A 86 -3.90 -13.96 -3.60
CA LEU A 86 -3.94 -14.06 -2.15
C LEU A 86 -4.58 -15.39 -1.74
N ALA A 87 -4.21 -15.92 -0.58
CA ALA A 87 -4.85 -17.10 -0.03
C ALA A 87 -4.89 -17.08 1.49
N VAL A 88 -5.97 -17.66 2.05
CA VAL A 88 -6.01 -18.06 3.46
C VAL A 88 -5.27 -19.38 3.61
N VAL A 89 -4.22 -19.37 4.40
CA VAL A 89 -3.30 -20.50 4.57
C VAL A 89 -3.16 -20.84 6.05
N ARG A 90 -3.00 -22.11 6.33
CA ARG A 90 -2.64 -22.64 7.65
C ARG A 90 -1.32 -23.43 7.51
N PRO A 91 -0.20 -22.87 7.99
CA PRO A 91 1.14 -23.39 7.68
C PRO A 91 1.41 -24.82 8.13
N ASP A 92 0.76 -25.26 9.21
CA ASP A 92 0.88 -26.65 9.69
C ASP A 92 0.28 -27.68 8.71
N ILE A 93 -0.65 -27.27 7.84
CA ILE A 93 -1.26 -28.11 6.81
C ILE A 93 -0.45 -28.05 5.51
N LEU A 94 -0.25 -26.84 4.98
CA LEU A 94 0.57 -26.60 3.79
C LEU A 94 1.09 -25.16 3.80
N THR A 95 2.39 -24.99 3.64
CA THR A 95 3.01 -23.68 3.45
C THR A 95 3.42 -23.56 1.98
N PRO A 96 2.84 -22.61 1.22
CA PRO A 96 3.25 -22.36 -0.16
C PRO A 96 4.69 -21.87 -0.23
N ASP A 97 5.53 -22.48 -1.08
CA ASP A 97 6.96 -22.13 -1.21
C ASP A 97 7.21 -20.66 -1.58
N LYS A 98 6.29 -20.09 -2.39
CA LYS A 98 6.35 -18.70 -2.85
C LYS A 98 5.29 -17.81 -2.20
N GLY A 99 4.75 -18.24 -1.06
CA GLY A 99 3.76 -17.48 -0.30
C GLY A 99 4.44 -16.59 0.74
N LEU A 100 4.06 -15.31 0.79
CA LEU A 100 4.54 -14.35 1.79
C LEU A 100 3.37 -13.82 2.62
N THR A 101 3.56 -13.73 3.93
CA THR A 101 2.50 -13.34 4.89
C THR A 101 2.22 -11.84 4.80
N LEU A 102 0.93 -11.47 4.70
CA LEU A 102 0.44 -10.09 4.85
C LEU A 102 -0.07 -9.82 6.27
N ALA A 103 -0.85 -10.77 6.82
CA ALA A 103 -1.44 -10.65 8.15
C ALA A 103 -1.73 -12.03 8.75
N VAL A 104 -1.78 -12.09 10.06
CA VAL A 104 -2.38 -13.19 10.81
C VAL A 104 -3.86 -12.88 10.99
N LEU A 105 -4.73 -13.73 10.47
CA LEU A 105 -6.17 -13.54 10.57
C LEU A 105 -6.70 -14.02 11.91
N ARG A 106 -6.15 -15.13 12.41
CA ARG A 106 -6.57 -15.76 13.66
C ARG A 106 -5.51 -16.74 14.15
N GLU A 107 -5.21 -16.67 15.44
CA GLU A 107 -4.37 -17.65 16.14
C GLU A 107 -5.22 -18.72 16.81
N GLN A 108 -4.70 -19.93 16.84
CA GLN A 108 -5.30 -21.07 17.52
C GLN A 108 -4.30 -21.66 18.50
N ALA A 109 -4.78 -21.96 19.70
CA ALA A 109 -4.04 -22.69 20.74
C ALA A 109 -4.49 -24.14 20.81
N LEU A 110 -3.57 -25.04 20.98
CA LEU A 110 -3.86 -26.42 21.32
C LEU A 110 -4.04 -26.51 22.85
N LEU A 111 -5.25 -26.90 23.27
CA LEU A 111 -5.61 -27.05 24.67
C LEU A 111 -6.19 -28.45 24.90
N VAL A 112 -5.85 -29.04 26.02
CA VAL A 112 -6.53 -30.21 26.53
C VAL A 112 -7.49 -29.79 27.62
N ALA A 113 -8.75 -30.20 27.48
CA ALA A 113 -9.79 -29.98 28.49
C ALA A 113 -10.33 -31.30 28.97
N ALA A 114 -10.38 -31.50 30.27
CA ALA A 114 -10.91 -32.72 30.91
C ALA A 114 -11.80 -32.34 32.09
N PRO A 115 -12.86 -33.15 32.41
CA PRO A 115 -13.52 -33.08 33.71
C PRO A 115 -12.50 -33.26 34.83
N GLU A 116 -12.61 -32.51 35.93
CA GLU A 116 -11.66 -32.65 37.05
C GLU A 116 -11.66 -34.05 37.63
N SER A 117 -12.80 -34.73 37.59
CA SER A 117 -12.97 -36.13 38.00
C SER A 117 -12.11 -37.11 37.17
N ALA A 118 -11.67 -36.76 35.96
CA ALA A 118 -10.80 -37.60 35.15
C ALA A 118 -9.36 -37.66 35.66
N ASN A 119 -8.97 -36.75 36.56
CA ASN A 119 -7.67 -36.66 37.19
C ASN A 119 -6.48 -36.62 36.20
N LEU A 120 -6.60 -35.81 35.12
CA LEU A 120 -5.63 -35.62 34.08
C LEU A 120 -5.02 -34.22 34.27
N ALA A 121 -3.68 -34.10 34.26
CA ALA A 121 -2.98 -32.82 34.47
C ALA A 121 -1.98 -32.47 33.38
N ALA A 122 -1.52 -33.49 32.63
CA ALA A 122 -0.49 -33.30 31.61
C ALA A 122 -0.74 -34.26 30.42
N LEU A 123 -0.11 -33.96 29.28
CA LEU A 123 -0.21 -34.76 28.07
C LEU A 123 0.15 -36.26 28.28
N PRO A 124 1.23 -36.60 29.05
CA PRO A 124 1.52 -38.02 29.31
C PRO A 124 0.38 -38.80 30.01
N ASP A 125 -0.48 -38.12 30.79
CA ASP A 125 -1.61 -38.76 31.47
C ASP A 125 -2.70 -39.30 30.50
N LEU A 126 -2.59 -38.95 29.22
CA LEU A 126 -3.47 -39.40 28.15
C LEU A 126 -3.13 -40.85 27.69
N ALA A 127 -2.05 -41.45 28.17
CA ALA A 127 -1.73 -42.84 27.90
C ALA A 127 -2.87 -43.77 28.36
N GLY A 128 -3.28 -44.69 27.50
CA GLY A 128 -4.39 -45.58 27.73
C GLY A 128 -5.79 -44.90 27.73
N ARG A 129 -5.90 -43.63 27.45
CA ARG A 129 -7.15 -42.86 27.51
C ARG A 129 -7.84 -42.70 26.16
N ARG A 130 -9.17 -42.56 26.20
CA ARG A 130 -9.97 -42.14 25.04
C ARG A 130 -10.10 -40.64 25.02
N VAL A 131 -9.51 -40.03 24.00
CA VAL A 131 -9.41 -38.57 23.85
C VAL A 131 -10.29 -38.12 22.69
N GLY A 132 -11.23 -37.23 22.97
CA GLY A 132 -12.09 -36.64 21.96
C GLY A 132 -11.33 -35.69 21.05
N VAL A 133 -11.63 -35.74 19.76
CA VAL A 133 -11.26 -34.72 18.78
C VAL A 133 -12.52 -34.28 18.04
N LEU A 134 -12.64 -33.00 17.72
CA LEU A 134 -13.85 -32.49 17.07
C LEU A 134 -13.98 -33.07 15.66
N ALA A 135 -15.08 -33.74 15.38
CA ALA A 135 -15.36 -34.42 14.10
C ALA A 135 -15.42 -33.40 12.94
N GLU A 136 -15.87 -32.16 13.19
CA GLU A 136 -15.96 -31.08 12.21
C GLU A 136 -14.59 -30.52 11.83
N ARG A 137 -13.54 -30.90 12.55
CA ARG A 137 -12.18 -30.33 12.37
C ARG A 137 -11.16 -31.39 11.98
N VAL A 138 -11.45 -32.11 10.91
CA VAL A 138 -10.60 -33.22 10.41
C VAL A 138 -9.14 -32.75 10.17
N SER A 139 -8.95 -31.50 9.71
CA SER A 139 -7.63 -30.95 9.44
C SER A 139 -6.74 -30.79 10.68
N ASP A 140 -7.31 -30.77 11.90
CA ASP A 140 -6.56 -30.60 13.13
C ASP A 140 -5.91 -31.92 13.61
N ARG A 141 -6.42 -33.04 13.13
CA ARG A 141 -6.01 -34.36 13.55
C ARG A 141 -4.53 -34.63 13.36
N ALA A 142 -3.98 -34.28 12.20
CA ALA A 142 -2.57 -34.54 11.91
C ALA A 142 -1.64 -33.78 12.87
N LEU A 143 -2.01 -32.55 13.25
CA LEU A 143 -1.27 -31.76 14.25
C LEU A 143 -1.37 -32.41 15.64
N ILE A 144 -2.57 -32.84 16.06
CA ILE A 144 -2.80 -33.48 17.34
C ILE A 144 -1.97 -34.78 17.44
N GLU A 145 -2.00 -35.62 16.39
CA GLU A 145 -1.20 -36.85 16.30
C GLU A 145 0.29 -36.57 16.41
N ALA A 146 0.78 -35.53 15.74
CA ALA A 146 2.20 -35.11 15.79
C ALA A 146 2.63 -34.63 17.19
N VAL A 147 1.75 -33.91 17.89
CA VAL A 147 1.98 -33.48 19.27
C VAL A 147 1.99 -34.67 20.21
N LEU A 148 1.03 -35.57 20.12
CA LEU A 148 1.00 -36.78 20.94
C LEU A 148 2.24 -37.68 20.71
N ALA A 149 2.65 -37.84 19.46
CA ALA A 149 3.86 -38.58 19.11
C ALA A 149 5.14 -38.01 19.74
N HIS A 150 5.20 -36.69 19.94
CA HIS A 150 6.33 -36.06 20.66
C HIS A 150 6.46 -36.57 22.10
N TYR A 151 5.33 -36.87 22.75
CA TYR A 151 5.28 -37.41 24.10
C TYR A 151 5.33 -38.94 24.12
N GLY A 152 5.60 -39.60 22.99
CA GLY A 152 5.63 -41.05 22.89
C GLY A 152 4.24 -41.73 22.87
N LEU A 153 3.18 -40.92 22.78
CA LEU A 153 1.81 -41.43 22.71
C LEU A 153 1.43 -41.77 21.28
N ALA A 154 1.32 -43.03 20.98
CA ALA A 154 0.79 -43.47 19.70
C ALA A 154 -0.71 -43.10 19.58
N ALA A 155 -1.07 -42.33 18.53
CA ALA A 155 -2.47 -42.02 18.27
C ALA A 155 -3.10 -43.15 17.46
N ALA A 156 -4.00 -43.92 18.08
CA ALA A 156 -4.73 -45.01 17.41
C ALA A 156 -6.17 -44.58 17.09
N PRO A 157 -6.69 -44.85 15.89
CA PRO A 157 -8.12 -44.78 15.61
C PRO A 157 -8.79 -46.03 16.11
N GLY A 158 -9.84 -45.92 16.93
CA GLY A 158 -10.59 -47.11 17.39
C GLY A 158 -11.22 -47.00 18.76
N ALA A 159 -11.73 -48.12 19.28
CA ALA A 159 -12.42 -48.17 20.56
C ALA A 159 -11.51 -48.50 21.75
N GLU A 160 -10.36 -49.11 21.51
CA GLU A 160 -9.42 -49.52 22.56
C GLU A 160 -8.13 -48.68 22.46
N ALA A 161 -7.75 -48.06 23.58
CA ALA A 161 -6.51 -47.34 23.67
C ALA A 161 -5.34 -48.32 23.80
N PRO A 162 -4.25 -48.19 23.03
CA PRO A 162 -3.02 -48.92 23.30
C PRO A 162 -2.48 -48.53 24.69
N GLU A 163 -1.87 -49.46 25.44
CA GLU A 163 -1.35 -49.18 26.78
C GLU A 163 -0.40 -47.96 26.81
N ASP A 164 0.41 -47.79 25.75
CA ASP A 164 1.37 -46.74 25.59
C ASP A 164 0.86 -45.62 24.64
N GLY A 165 -0.44 -45.50 24.39
CA GLY A 165 -0.98 -44.54 23.43
C GLY A 165 -2.32 -43.94 23.84
N ALA A 166 -2.83 -43.04 23.00
CA ALA A 166 -4.14 -42.43 23.19
C ALA A 166 -5.07 -42.81 22.03
N THR A 167 -6.30 -43.19 22.34
CA THR A 167 -7.33 -43.45 21.31
C THR A 167 -8.03 -42.15 20.94
N LEU A 168 -7.87 -41.70 19.72
CA LEU A 168 -8.55 -40.52 19.22
C LEU A 168 -9.97 -40.86 18.73
N VAL A 169 -10.96 -40.36 19.43
CA VAL A 169 -12.38 -40.57 19.15
C VAL A 169 -12.97 -39.29 18.52
N PRO A 170 -13.43 -39.32 17.26
CA PRO A 170 -14.13 -38.19 16.69
C PRO A 170 -15.49 -37.99 17.38
N VAL A 171 -15.75 -36.77 17.86
CA VAL A 171 -16.97 -36.39 18.57
C VAL A 171 -17.50 -35.08 17.98
N ALA A 172 -18.77 -35.03 17.65
CA ALA A 172 -19.42 -33.81 17.23
C ALA A 172 -19.47 -32.78 18.39
N GLU A 173 -19.32 -31.50 18.08
CA GLU A 173 -19.38 -30.44 19.10
C GLU A 173 -20.66 -30.53 19.96
N ALA A 174 -21.79 -30.81 19.32
CA ALA A 174 -23.06 -30.96 20.01
C ALA A 174 -23.14 -32.17 20.98
N GLU A 175 -22.34 -33.21 20.75
CA GLU A 175 -22.31 -34.42 21.54
C GLU A 175 -21.21 -34.44 22.61
N LEU A 176 -20.31 -33.44 22.63
CA LEU A 176 -19.13 -33.42 23.48
C LEU A 176 -19.45 -33.67 24.96
N LYS A 177 -20.41 -32.93 25.52
CA LYS A 177 -20.87 -33.12 26.90
C LYS A 177 -21.40 -34.54 27.17
N ALA A 178 -22.24 -35.08 26.29
CA ALA A 178 -22.80 -36.40 26.45
C ALA A 178 -21.74 -37.48 26.32
N ALA A 179 -20.76 -37.31 25.45
CA ALA A 179 -19.65 -38.25 25.27
C ALA A 179 -18.75 -38.33 26.52
N LEU A 180 -18.46 -37.19 27.15
CA LEU A 180 -17.72 -37.12 28.41
C LEU A 180 -18.52 -37.73 29.57
N ALA A 181 -19.77 -37.33 29.75
CA ALA A 181 -20.62 -37.83 30.82
C ALA A 181 -20.86 -39.36 30.74
N ALA A 182 -20.93 -39.91 29.52
CA ALA A 182 -21.06 -41.35 29.30
C ALA A 182 -19.73 -42.10 29.37
N GLY A 183 -18.60 -41.42 29.62
CA GLY A 183 -17.27 -42.03 29.61
C GLY A 183 -16.83 -42.59 28.26
N ARG A 184 -17.46 -42.17 27.15
CA ARG A 184 -16.97 -42.50 25.80
C ARG A 184 -15.63 -41.89 25.51
N ILE A 185 -15.38 -40.71 26.05
CA ILE A 185 -14.10 -40.02 26.09
C ILE A 185 -13.82 -39.48 27.50
N GLU A 186 -12.57 -39.31 27.86
CA GLU A 186 -12.14 -38.88 29.18
C GLU A 186 -11.56 -37.44 29.16
N ALA A 187 -11.10 -36.98 28.00
CA ALA A 187 -10.65 -35.62 27.72
C ALA A 187 -10.96 -35.24 26.30
N VAL A 188 -10.82 -34.00 25.95
CA VAL A 188 -10.86 -33.49 24.57
C VAL A 188 -9.66 -32.63 24.26
N ILE A 189 -9.05 -32.83 23.11
CA ILE A 189 -8.02 -31.94 22.58
C ILE A 189 -8.71 -30.95 21.63
N LEU A 190 -8.52 -29.65 21.93
CA LEU A 190 -9.12 -28.54 21.22
C LEU A 190 -8.03 -27.71 20.54
N LEU A 191 -8.11 -27.54 19.23
CA LEU A 191 -7.33 -26.52 18.54
C LEU A 191 -8.28 -25.34 18.25
N THR A 192 -8.25 -24.33 19.09
CA THR A 192 -9.24 -23.24 19.07
C THR A 192 -8.60 -21.88 19.36
N THR A 193 -9.28 -20.81 18.96
CA THR A 193 -8.90 -19.45 19.36
C THR A 193 -9.47 -19.19 20.75
N PRO A 194 -8.63 -19.05 21.80
CA PRO A 194 -9.10 -19.05 23.18
C PRO A 194 -10.07 -17.89 23.53
N THR A 195 -9.92 -16.76 22.84
CA THR A 195 -10.72 -15.54 23.07
C THR A 195 -12.14 -15.62 22.46
N THR A 196 -12.49 -16.69 21.74
CA THR A 196 -13.78 -16.79 21.07
C THR A 196 -14.89 -17.35 21.98
N PRO A 197 -16.14 -16.91 21.77
CA PRO A 197 -17.28 -17.53 22.49
C PRO A 197 -17.42 -19.04 22.24
N ALA A 198 -16.96 -19.51 21.09
CA ALA A 198 -16.95 -20.96 20.77
C ALA A 198 -16.00 -21.72 21.70
N ALA A 199 -14.78 -21.22 21.93
CA ALA A 199 -13.85 -21.83 22.88
C ALA A 199 -14.44 -21.87 24.29
N ALA A 200 -15.03 -20.76 24.75
CA ALA A 200 -15.68 -20.70 26.06
C ALA A 200 -16.84 -21.71 26.18
N ARG A 201 -17.66 -21.89 25.12
CA ARG A 201 -18.73 -22.90 25.11
C ARG A 201 -18.18 -24.34 25.20
N LEU A 202 -17.13 -24.65 24.44
CA LEU A 202 -16.50 -25.97 24.46
C LEU A 202 -15.95 -26.31 25.86
N VAL A 203 -15.20 -25.37 26.47
CA VAL A 203 -14.68 -25.50 27.83
C VAL A 203 -15.84 -25.66 28.84
N GLY A 204 -16.91 -24.87 28.68
CA GLY A 204 -18.12 -24.97 29.51
C GLY A 204 -18.83 -26.33 29.41
N GLN A 205 -18.88 -26.92 28.20
CA GLN A 205 -19.47 -28.26 28.01
C GLN A 205 -18.66 -29.34 28.76
N VAL A 206 -17.32 -29.22 28.77
CA VAL A 206 -16.45 -30.14 29.52
C VAL A 206 -16.70 -30.01 31.03
N GLY A 207 -16.77 -28.77 31.55
CA GLY A 207 -17.10 -28.55 32.95
C GLY A 207 -18.50 -29.11 33.34
N GLN A 208 -19.49 -28.95 32.45
CA GLN A 208 -20.85 -29.50 32.69
C GLN A 208 -20.91 -31.02 32.67
N ALA A 209 -19.91 -31.68 32.14
CA ALA A 209 -19.83 -33.14 32.18
C ALA A 209 -19.23 -33.67 33.50
N ASP A 210 -18.58 -32.82 34.27
CA ASP A 210 -18.03 -33.16 35.59
C ASP A 210 -19.12 -33.11 36.69
N PRO A 211 -19.16 -34.03 37.61
CA PRO A 211 -20.16 -34.02 38.72
C PRO A 211 -20.08 -32.77 39.60
N ALA A 212 -18.90 -32.20 39.79
CA ALA A 212 -18.68 -30.95 40.54
C ALA A 212 -18.72 -29.69 39.68
N GLY A 213 -18.98 -29.80 38.39
CA GLY A 213 -19.00 -28.68 37.44
C GLY A 213 -17.62 -28.09 37.13
N LYS A 214 -16.55 -28.85 37.39
CA LYS A 214 -15.19 -28.35 37.25
C LYS A 214 -14.51 -28.87 35.99
N VAL A 215 -13.61 -28.07 35.43
CA VAL A 215 -12.81 -28.42 34.27
C VAL A 215 -11.34 -28.15 34.55
N ARG A 216 -10.51 -29.09 34.16
CA ARG A 216 -9.06 -28.91 34.14
C ARG A 216 -8.62 -28.63 32.72
N LEU A 217 -7.79 -27.57 32.59
CA LEU A 217 -7.19 -27.16 31.33
C LEU A 217 -5.70 -27.25 31.42
N PHE A 218 -5.05 -27.79 30.40
CA PHE A 218 -3.60 -27.79 30.29
C PHE A 218 -3.17 -27.71 28.82
N GLY A 219 -1.92 -27.34 28.60
CA GLY A 219 -1.35 -27.14 27.29
C GLY A 219 -0.14 -28.03 27.03
N VAL A 220 0.78 -27.53 26.24
CA VAL A 220 2.01 -28.19 25.82
C VAL A 220 3.18 -27.43 26.43
N PRO A 221 3.67 -27.79 27.62
CA PRO A 221 4.73 -27.04 28.31
C PRO A 221 6.07 -27.09 27.55
N ASP A 222 6.35 -28.17 26.82
CA ASP A 222 7.57 -28.31 26.00
C ASP A 222 7.45 -27.63 24.63
N GLY A 223 6.61 -26.61 24.52
CA GLY A 223 6.36 -25.86 23.30
C GLY A 223 7.60 -25.44 22.53
N PRO A 224 8.63 -24.84 23.17
CA PRO A 224 9.86 -24.46 22.48
C PRO A 224 10.60 -25.62 21.82
N ALA A 225 10.68 -26.79 22.49
CA ALA A 225 11.31 -27.98 21.93
C ALA A 225 10.50 -28.55 20.75
N LEU A 226 9.18 -28.58 20.90
CA LEU A 226 8.28 -29.03 19.85
C LEU A 226 8.35 -28.13 18.60
N ILE A 227 8.40 -26.81 18.80
CA ILE A 227 8.54 -25.83 17.73
C ILE A 227 9.90 -25.96 17.02
N ALA A 228 10.97 -26.26 17.75
CA ALA A 228 12.28 -26.51 17.14
C ALA A 228 12.25 -27.72 16.16
N ARG A 229 11.46 -28.73 16.47
CA ARG A 229 11.26 -29.92 15.63
C ARG A 229 10.20 -29.72 14.54
N MET A 230 9.17 -28.95 14.82
CA MET A 230 8.06 -28.60 13.93
C MET A 230 7.96 -27.08 13.75
N PRO A 231 8.76 -26.46 12.87
CA PRO A 231 8.86 -25.00 12.73
C PRO A 231 7.56 -24.34 12.24
N ARG A 232 6.55 -25.10 11.85
CA ARG A 232 5.23 -24.61 11.42
C ARG A 232 4.31 -24.25 12.57
N LEU A 233 4.69 -24.64 13.80
CA LEU A 233 3.98 -24.27 15.02
C LEU A 233 4.52 -22.95 15.58
N GLN A 234 3.72 -22.33 16.41
CA GLN A 234 4.08 -21.14 17.17
C GLN A 234 3.78 -21.32 18.67
N ALA A 235 4.54 -20.62 19.52
CA ALA A 235 4.22 -20.58 20.94
C ALA A 235 2.97 -19.72 21.15
N VAL A 236 2.05 -20.20 21.95
CA VAL A 236 0.82 -19.50 22.31
C VAL A 236 0.67 -19.57 23.82
N SER A 237 0.18 -18.49 24.40
CA SER A 237 -0.14 -18.42 25.83
C SER A 237 -1.64 -18.18 26.01
N VAL A 238 -2.24 -18.89 26.94
CA VAL A 238 -3.64 -18.67 27.34
C VAL A 238 -3.66 -18.05 28.72
N PRO A 239 -4.06 -16.76 28.83
CA PRO A 239 -4.03 -16.05 30.09
C PRO A 239 -4.90 -16.67 31.17
N ALA A 240 -4.45 -16.60 32.41
CA ALA A 240 -5.23 -17.03 33.56
C ALA A 240 -6.55 -16.24 33.67
N GLY A 241 -7.64 -16.96 33.94
CA GLY A 241 -8.99 -16.37 34.07
C GLY A 241 -9.69 -16.09 32.75
N LEU A 242 -9.15 -16.48 31.59
CA LEU A 242 -9.75 -16.19 30.27
C LEU A 242 -11.15 -16.77 30.09
N PHE A 243 -11.43 -17.94 30.66
CA PHE A 243 -12.74 -18.62 30.54
C PHE A 243 -13.66 -18.38 31.75
N GLY A 244 -13.17 -17.71 32.82
CA GLY A 244 -13.97 -17.35 33.98
C GLY A 244 -13.12 -16.77 35.11
N GLY A 245 -13.71 -15.82 35.85
CA GLY A 245 -13.05 -15.15 36.97
C GLY A 245 -13.37 -15.74 38.34
N ARG A 246 -14.51 -16.49 38.45
CA ARG A 246 -14.95 -17.17 39.70
C ARG A 246 -15.71 -18.46 39.39
N PRO A 247 -15.08 -19.64 39.53
CA PRO A 247 -13.62 -19.80 39.79
C PRO A 247 -12.77 -19.25 38.66
N ARG A 248 -11.52 -18.89 38.96
CA ARG A 248 -10.57 -18.43 37.93
C ARG A 248 -10.20 -19.60 37.02
N LEU A 249 -10.46 -19.47 35.72
CA LEU A 249 -10.25 -20.54 34.75
C LEU A 249 -9.56 -19.99 33.50
N PRO A 250 -8.38 -20.50 33.10
CA PRO A 250 -7.49 -21.36 33.91
C PRO A 250 -7.00 -20.62 35.16
N GLU A 251 -6.57 -21.37 36.18
CA GLU A 251 -6.03 -20.80 37.43
C GLU A 251 -4.75 -20.02 37.18
N GLU A 252 -3.88 -20.58 36.36
CA GLU A 252 -2.61 -20.00 35.93
C GLU A 252 -2.56 -19.86 34.40
N GLU A 253 -1.58 -19.11 33.92
CA GLU A 253 -1.31 -19.00 32.49
C GLU A 253 -0.90 -20.36 31.92
N ILE A 254 -1.51 -20.76 30.81
CA ILE A 254 -1.18 -22.01 30.14
C ILE A 254 -0.27 -21.72 28.95
N ALA A 255 1.00 -22.14 29.05
CA ALA A 255 1.89 -22.19 27.90
C ALA A 255 1.52 -23.37 27.00
N THR A 256 1.43 -23.14 25.70
CA THR A 256 1.07 -24.17 24.73
C THR A 256 1.64 -23.87 23.34
N VAL A 257 1.40 -24.76 22.40
CA VAL A 257 1.68 -24.54 20.98
C VAL A 257 0.39 -24.28 20.21
N GLY A 258 0.52 -23.65 19.08
CA GLY A 258 -0.61 -23.38 18.22
C GLY A 258 -0.23 -23.21 16.77
N THR A 259 -1.22 -22.88 15.99
CA THR A 259 -1.10 -22.52 14.58
C THR A 259 -1.91 -21.26 14.29
N ALA A 260 -1.77 -20.70 13.09
CA ALA A 260 -2.51 -19.51 12.73
C ALA A 260 -3.05 -19.60 11.31
N TYR A 261 -4.26 -19.08 11.10
CA TYR A 261 -4.73 -18.73 9.77
C TYR A 261 -4.07 -17.42 9.33
N ARG A 262 -3.42 -17.47 8.20
CA ARG A 262 -2.67 -16.34 7.64
C ARG A 262 -3.24 -15.94 6.29
N LEU A 263 -3.31 -14.66 6.03
CA LEU A 263 -3.47 -14.16 4.67
C LEU A 263 -2.08 -14.06 4.05
N MET A 264 -1.84 -14.86 3.03
CA MET A 264 -0.60 -14.88 2.29
C MET A 264 -0.82 -14.37 0.87
N ALA A 265 0.18 -13.70 0.33
CA ALA A 265 0.22 -13.22 -1.05
C ALA A 265 1.30 -13.97 -1.84
N ARG A 266 1.19 -14.02 -3.16
CA ARG A 266 2.28 -14.46 -4.03
C ARG A 266 3.51 -13.56 -3.82
N ALA A 267 4.70 -14.16 -3.86
CA ALA A 267 5.95 -13.42 -3.65
C ALA A 267 6.23 -12.35 -4.74
N ASP A 268 5.68 -12.52 -5.93
CA ASP A 268 5.80 -11.60 -7.06
C ASP A 268 4.69 -10.52 -7.10
N LEU A 269 3.78 -10.50 -6.13
CA LEU A 269 2.81 -9.42 -5.99
C LEU A 269 3.55 -8.09 -5.78
N ALA A 270 3.14 -7.04 -6.49
CA ALA A 270 3.79 -5.74 -6.37
C ALA A 270 3.80 -5.22 -4.92
N ARG A 271 4.97 -4.76 -4.47
CA ARG A 271 5.20 -4.28 -3.10
C ARG A 271 4.18 -3.23 -2.66
N SER A 272 3.86 -2.26 -3.54
CA SER A 272 2.86 -1.23 -3.27
C SER A 272 1.45 -1.79 -3.11
N THR A 273 1.06 -2.77 -3.94
CA THR A 273 -0.25 -3.42 -3.87
C THR A 273 -0.39 -4.24 -2.58
N ALA A 274 0.63 -4.99 -2.20
CA ALA A 274 0.66 -5.73 -0.93
C ALA A 274 0.57 -4.79 0.28
N ALA A 275 1.31 -3.66 0.25
CA ALA A 275 1.22 -2.63 1.29
C ALA A 275 -0.19 -2.07 1.42
N GLU A 276 -0.85 -1.79 0.29
CA GLU A 276 -2.20 -1.25 0.26
C GLU A 276 -3.24 -2.26 0.77
N VAL A 277 -3.12 -3.54 0.40
CA VAL A 277 -3.98 -4.62 0.95
C VAL A 277 -3.82 -4.68 2.46
N THR A 278 -2.57 -4.69 2.96
CA THR A 278 -2.27 -4.74 4.39
C THR A 278 -2.84 -3.54 5.11
N GLN A 279 -2.60 -2.33 4.60
CA GLN A 279 -3.14 -1.08 5.15
C GLN A 279 -4.67 -1.13 5.27
N ASN A 280 -5.36 -1.48 4.18
CA ASN A 280 -6.83 -1.55 4.19
C ASN A 280 -7.35 -2.59 5.18
N LEU A 281 -6.68 -3.73 5.32
CA LEU A 281 -7.02 -4.78 6.27
C LEU A 281 -6.98 -4.26 7.72
N PHE A 282 -5.91 -3.56 8.09
CA PHE A 282 -5.71 -3.04 9.45
C PHE A 282 -6.57 -1.81 9.75
N GLU A 283 -6.73 -0.88 8.79
CA GLU A 283 -7.61 0.28 8.94
C GLU A 283 -9.09 -0.11 9.17
N MET A 284 -9.53 -1.19 8.50
CA MET A 284 -10.92 -1.63 8.59
C MET A 284 -11.19 -2.58 9.77
N ARG A 285 -10.15 -3.17 10.37
CA ARG A 285 -10.25 -4.14 11.46
C ARG A 285 -11.15 -3.66 12.60
N GLY A 286 -10.88 -2.47 13.12
CA GLY A 286 -11.65 -1.90 14.23
C GLY A 286 -13.12 -1.68 13.90
N ALA A 287 -13.39 -1.07 12.74
CA ALA A 287 -14.76 -0.81 12.28
C ALA A 287 -15.57 -2.07 11.95
N LEU A 288 -14.90 -3.18 11.67
CA LEU A 288 -15.54 -4.48 11.42
C LEU A 288 -15.72 -5.30 12.69
N ALA A 289 -14.90 -5.09 13.72
CA ALA A 289 -14.93 -5.87 14.95
C ALA A 289 -16.28 -5.78 15.68
N ASP A 290 -16.97 -4.64 15.61
CA ASP A 290 -18.29 -4.45 16.22
C ASP A 290 -19.35 -5.33 15.59
N ALA A 291 -19.31 -5.50 14.26
CA ALA A 291 -20.27 -6.33 13.53
C ALA A 291 -19.79 -7.78 13.39
N LEU A 292 -18.50 -8.01 13.38
CA LEU A 292 -17.86 -9.30 13.18
C LEU A 292 -16.67 -9.47 14.16
N PRO A 293 -16.90 -9.97 15.37
CA PRO A 293 -15.86 -10.08 16.42
C PRO A 293 -14.58 -10.79 15.96
N ALA A 294 -14.68 -11.71 15.00
CA ALA A 294 -13.53 -12.39 14.41
C ALA A 294 -12.54 -11.43 13.73
N ALA A 295 -12.98 -10.25 13.28
CA ALA A 295 -12.10 -9.25 12.70
C ALA A 295 -11.13 -8.64 13.73
N ALA A 296 -11.48 -8.62 15.01
CA ALA A 296 -10.60 -8.18 16.09
C ALA A 296 -9.35 -9.08 16.24
N GLY A 297 -9.45 -10.33 15.79
CA GLY A 297 -8.35 -11.30 15.80
C GLY A 297 -7.26 -11.05 14.75
N ILE A 298 -7.45 -10.11 13.82
CA ILE A 298 -6.45 -9.78 12.80
C ILE A 298 -5.26 -9.09 13.48
N GLN A 299 -4.07 -9.65 13.28
CA GLN A 299 -2.83 -9.18 13.90
C GLN A 299 -1.72 -9.03 12.87
N ALA A 300 -0.75 -8.15 13.16
CA ALA A 300 0.48 -8.12 12.43
C ALA A 300 1.21 -9.47 12.62
N PRO A 301 1.84 -10.02 11.57
CA PRO A 301 2.74 -11.14 11.77
C PRO A 301 3.87 -10.70 12.70
N ALA A 302 4.29 -11.60 13.61
CA ALA A 302 5.40 -11.31 14.52
C ALA A 302 6.62 -10.93 13.67
N TYR A 303 7.00 -9.67 13.76
CA TYR A 303 8.14 -9.08 13.09
C TYR A 303 9.16 -8.71 14.13
N ASP A 304 10.29 -9.38 14.08
CA ASP A 304 11.47 -9.00 14.83
C ASP A 304 12.55 -8.62 13.81
N SER A 305 13.10 -7.44 13.92
CA SER A 305 14.13 -6.90 13.02
C SER A 305 15.48 -7.65 13.10
N THR A 306 15.60 -8.63 13.98
CA THR A 306 16.82 -9.46 14.08
C THR A 306 16.94 -10.43 12.90
N VAL A 307 18.18 -10.68 12.46
CA VAL A 307 18.50 -11.62 11.36
C VAL A 307 17.94 -13.02 11.65
N ALA A 308 17.84 -13.42 12.94
CA ALA A 308 17.23 -14.68 13.37
C ALA A 308 15.72 -14.74 13.09
N ALA A 309 15.04 -13.60 13.11
CA ALA A 309 13.62 -13.54 12.78
C ALA A 309 13.36 -13.40 11.28
N THR A 310 14.35 -12.94 10.50
CA THR A 310 14.30 -12.88 9.04
C THR A 310 14.46 -14.28 8.42
N ALA A 311 15.13 -15.20 9.09
CA ALA A 311 15.04 -16.64 8.84
C ALA A 311 13.69 -17.20 9.32
N ALA A 312 12.73 -16.31 9.58
CA ALA A 312 11.47 -16.61 10.19
C ALA A 312 10.72 -17.65 9.38
N ARG A 313 10.21 -18.60 10.10
CA ARG A 313 9.38 -19.73 9.69
C ARG A 313 8.25 -19.35 8.73
N PHE A 314 7.87 -18.08 8.72
CA PHE A 314 6.79 -17.53 7.89
C PHE A 314 7.22 -16.18 7.33
N PRO A 315 7.84 -16.16 6.15
CA PRO A 315 8.34 -14.93 5.56
C PRO A 315 7.20 -13.93 5.35
N ILE A 316 7.49 -12.66 5.63
CA ILE A 316 6.54 -11.55 5.51
C ILE A 316 6.76 -10.88 4.16
N HIS A 317 5.68 -10.47 3.51
CA HIS A 317 5.77 -9.74 2.25
C HIS A 317 6.40 -8.36 2.48
N PRO A 318 7.38 -7.94 1.63
CA PRO A 318 8.03 -6.64 1.80
C PRO A 318 7.06 -5.46 1.86
N GLY A 319 5.96 -5.51 1.10
CA GLY A 319 4.92 -4.49 1.17
C GLY A 319 4.16 -4.46 2.50
N ALA A 320 4.01 -5.59 3.19
CA ALA A 320 3.43 -5.60 4.53
C ALA A 320 4.40 -5.00 5.56
N ILE A 321 5.69 -5.29 5.43
CA ILE A 321 6.75 -4.67 6.23
C ILE A 321 6.69 -3.15 6.07
N ASP A 322 6.62 -2.65 4.82
CA ASP A 322 6.50 -1.22 4.54
C ASP A 322 5.33 -0.57 5.25
N TYR A 323 4.20 -1.26 5.33
CA TYR A 323 3.04 -0.75 6.05
C TYR A 323 3.33 -0.63 7.55
N PHE A 324 3.89 -1.67 8.19
CA PHE A 324 4.17 -1.67 9.62
C PHE A 324 5.29 -0.71 10.01
N GLU A 325 6.26 -0.47 9.13
CA GLU A 325 7.33 0.51 9.32
C GLU A 325 6.88 1.95 9.04
N ARG A 326 5.87 2.16 8.17
CA ARG A 326 5.36 3.49 7.79
C ARG A 326 4.78 4.32 8.93
N GLU A 327 4.36 3.73 10.02
CA GLU A 327 3.93 4.51 11.20
C GLU A 327 5.07 5.38 11.77
N GLN A 328 6.32 5.15 11.33
CA GLN A 328 7.50 5.88 11.75
C GLN A 328 8.00 6.91 10.72
N GLU A 329 7.63 6.81 9.44
CA GLU A 329 8.08 7.74 8.39
C GLU A 329 7.02 8.79 8.03
N GLY A 330 7.37 10.09 8.20
CA GLY A 330 6.51 11.22 7.87
C GLY A 330 6.30 11.36 6.34
N PHE A 331 5.21 12.06 5.94
CA PHE A 331 4.90 12.37 4.53
C PHE A 331 6.07 13.03 3.79
N ILE A 332 6.84 13.87 4.49
CA ILE A 332 7.98 14.61 3.92
C ILE A 332 9.09 13.65 3.52
N GLU A 333 9.46 12.68 4.37
CA GLU A 333 10.52 11.70 4.10
C GLU A 333 10.19 10.82 2.89
N ARG A 334 8.91 10.45 2.73
CA ARG A 334 8.44 9.62 1.62
C ARG A 334 8.55 10.31 0.27
N TYR A 335 8.34 11.63 0.22
CA TYR A 335 8.34 12.41 -1.02
C TYR A 335 9.56 13.32 -1.15
N GLU A 336 10.53 13.22 -0.25
CA GLU A 336 11.73 14.06 -0.18
C GLU A 336 12.45 14.13 -1.54
N THR A 337 12.74 12.99 -2.14
CA THR A 337 13.40 12.91 -3.46
C THR A 337 12.57 13.57 -4.55
N TRP A 338 11.26 13.41 -4.55
CA TRP A 338 10.35 14.02 -5.53
C TRP A 338 10.20 15.53 -5.32
N ILE A 339 10.16 15.96 -4.05
CA ILE A 339 10.11 17.39 -3.69
C ILE A 339 11.37 18.07 -4.16
N TYR A 340 12.54 17.49 -3.90
CA TYR A 340 13.82 18.05 -4.39
C TYR A 340 13.91 18.04 -5.92
N LEU A 341 13.46 16.97 -6.57
CA LEU A 341 13.44 16.90 -8.04
C LEU A 341 12.53 17.98 -8.64
N LEU A 342 11.34 18.17 -8.10
CA LEU A 342 10.41 19.21 -8.53
C LEU A 342 10.94 20.62 -8.26
N ALA A 343 11.57 20.86 -7.12
CA ALA A 343 12.20 22.13 -6.78
C ALA A 343 13.38 22.43 -7.74
N PHE A 344 14.22 21.44 -8.02
CA PHE A 344 15.35 21.55 -8.93
C PHE A 344 14.89 21.81 -10.38
N LEU A 345 13.94 21.03 -10.88
CA LEU A 345 13.37 21.19 -12.21
C LEU A 345 12.63 22.53 -12.34
N GLY A 346 11.83 22.90 -11.36
CA GLY A 346 11.09 24.18 -11.33
C GLY A 346 12.06 25.37 -11.31
N GLY A 347 13.11 25.30 -10.51
CA GLY A 347 14.19 26.31 -10.47
C GLY A 347 14.95 26.39 -11.80
N GLY A 348 15.29 25.23 -12.38
CA GLY A 348 15.97 25.15 -13.67
C GLY A 348 15.13 25.73 -14.82
N ILE A 349 13.86 25.34 -14.90
CA ILE A 349 12.92 25.86 -15.93
C ILE A 349 12.70 27.36 -15.74
N GLY A 350 12.48 27.81 -14.50
CA GLY A 350 12.33 29.23 -14.18
C GLY A 350 13.54 30.06 -14.59
N SER A 351 14.76 29.59 -14.30
CA SER A 351 16.02 30.22 -14.69
C SER A 351 16.21 30.25 -16.20
N ALA A 352 15.89 29.14 -16.90
CA ALA A 352 15.97 29.07 -18.35
C ALA A 352 14.99 30.03 -19.04
N LEU A 353 13.77 30.13 -18.53
CA LEU A 353 12.76 31.08 -19.03
C LEU A 353 13.19 32.53 -18.78
N ALA A 354 13.72 32.87 -17.60
CA ALA A 354 14.23 34.17 -17.28
C ALA A 354 15.41 34.55 -18.18
N TRP A 355 16.36 33.62 -18.38
CA TRP A 355 17.49 33.81 -19.29
C TRP A 355 17.06 34.04 -20.74
N LEU A 356 16.11 33.18 -21.23
CA LEU A 356 15.59 33.33 -22.61
C LEU A 356 14.87 34.66 -22.80
N ARG A 357 14.06 35.08 -21.83
CA ARG A 357 13.40 36.38 -21.82
C ARG A 357 14.43 37.51 -21.87
N GLN A 358 15.48 37.46 -21.04
CA GLN A 358 16.52 38.46 -20.96
C GLN A 358 17.33 38.53 -22.27
N ARG A 359 17.64 37.37 -22.89
CA ARG A 359 18.33 37.28 -24.17
C ARG A 359 17.53 37.92 -25.32
N VAL A 360 16.24 37.63 -25.37
CA VAL A 360 15.31 38.22 -26.37
C VAL A 360 15.20 39.73 -26.18
N PHE A 361 15.20 40.25 -24.95
CA PHE A 361 15.17 41.67 -24.69
C PHE A 361 16.49 42.37 -25.09
N ARG A 362 17.65 41.77 -24.86
CA ARG A 362 18.95 42.33 -25.28
C ARG A 362 19.05 42.45 -26.80
N LEU A 363 18.74 41.39 -27.54
CA LEU A 363 18.82 41.39 -29.00
C LEU A 363 17.89 42.43 -29.66
N ARG A 364 16.82 42.83 -28.99
CA ARG A 364 15.91 43.89 -29.47
C ARG A 364 16.44 45.27 -29.20
N ARG A 365 17.01 45.48 -28.04
CA ARG A 365 17.61 46.76 -27.68
C ARG A 365 18.75 47.11 -28.63
N GLU A 366 19.60 46.19 -28.98
CA GLU A 366 20.70 46.34 -29.93
C GLU A 366 20.21 46.83 -31.30
N ARG A 367 19.08 46.36 -31.83
CA ARG A 367 18.57 46.81 -33.14
C ARG A 367 18.09 48.23 -33.15
N VAL A 368 17.38 48.70 -32.13
CA VAL A 368 16.89 50.09 -32.04
C VAL A 368 18.07 51.04 -31.78
N GLU A 369 19.05 50.65 -30.98
CA GLU A 369 20.27 51.40 -30.73
C GLU A 369 21.06 51.57 -32.04
N THR A 370 21.27 50.49 -32.84
CA THR A 370 21.96 50.55 -34.13
C THR A 370 21.25 51.47 -35.12
N ALA A 371 19.91 51.40 -35.20
CA ALA A 371 19.13 52.30 -36.05
C ALA A 371 19.24 53.77 -35.61
N THR A 372 19.30 54.02 -34.30
CA THR A 372 19.47 55.38 -33.73
C THR A 372 20.85 55.90 -33.99
N GLU A 373 21.92 55.12 -33.86
CA GLU A 373 23.30 55.49 -34.19
C GLU A 373 23.41 55.88 -35.69
N ARG A 374 22.80 55.09 -36.57
CA ARG A 374 22.79 55.35 -38.00
C ARG A 374 22.12 56.68 -38.34
N LEU A 375 21.01 57.01 -37.63
CA LEU A 375 20.33 58.32 -37.80
C LEU A 375 21.23 59.48 -37.38
N VAL A 376 22.09 59.39 -36.37
CA VAL A 376 23.05 60.39 -35.95
C VAL A 376 24.17 60.55 -37.00
N GLU A 377 24.64 59.43 -37.58
CA GLU A 377 25.63 59.50 -38.69
C GLU A 377 25.05 60.17 -39.92
N ILE A 378 23.78 59.85 -40.28
CA ILE A 378 23.12 60.54 -41.41
C ILE A 378 22.99 62.03 -41.15
N GLN A 379 22.65 62.40 -39.91
CA GLN A 379 22.59 63.83 -39.54
C GLN A 379 23.96 64.53 -39.72
N ALA A 380 25.05 63.86 -39.31
CA ALA A 380 26.41 64.43 -39.52
C ALA A 380 26.77 64.57 -41.00
N ALA A 381 26.49 63.48 -41.80
CA ALA A 381 26.74 63.46 -43.24
C ALA A 381 25.96 64.59 -43.99
N ALA A 382 24.68 64.78 -43.56
CA ALA A 382 23.84 65.85 -44.13
C ALA A 382 24.34 67.26 -43.82
N ARG A 383 25.05 67.48 -42.72
CA ARG A 383 25.69 68.78 -42.38
C ARG A 383 26.87 69.09 -43.28
N GLU A 384 27.62 68.08 -43.70
CA GLU A 384 28.85 68.19 -44.46
C GLU A 384 28.62 68.25 -45.98
N THR A 385 27.46 67.84 -46.47
CA THR A 385 27.15 67.75 -47.92
C THR A 385 26.27 68.86 -48.38
N ALA A 386 26.60 69.37 -49.61
CA ALA A 386 25.80 70.38 -50.34
C ALA A 386 25.14 69.79 -51.61
N ASP A 387 25.38 68.50 -51.91
CA ASP A 387 24.84 67.81 -53.09
C ASP A 387 23.41 67.44 -52.87
N ARG A 388 22.50 67.96 -53.71
CA ARG A 388 21.04 67.71 -53.63
C ARG A 388 20.69 66.25 -53.84
N ALA A 389 21.36 65.51 -54.74
CA ALA A 389 21.09 64.14 -55.01
C ALA A 389 21.46 63.29 -53.76
N ARG A 390 22.54 63.56 -53.10
CA ARG A 390 22.98 62.87 -51.89
C ARG A 390 22.09 63.22 -50.69
N LEU A 391 21.58 64.44 -50.58
CA LEU A 391 20.62 64.85 -49.56
C LEU A 391 19.28 64.17 -49.76
N ALA A 392 18.81 63.93 -51.01
CA ALA A 392 17.61 63.17 -51.26
C ALA A 392 17.77 61.69 -50.86
N ALA A 393 18.90 61.09 -51.23
CA ALA A 393 19.19 59.68 -50.80
C ALA A 393 19.26 59.49 -49.26
N LEU A 394 19.84 60.47 -48.54
CA LEU A 394 19.86 60.50 -47.08
C LEU A 394 18.43 60.66 -46.48
N GLY A 395 17.57 61.41 -47.19
CA GLY A 395 16.14 61.53 -46.81
C GLY A 395 15.38 60.22 -46.90
N ASP A 396 15.57 59.48 -47.98
CA ASP A 396 14.98 58.21 -48.19
C ASP A 396 15.44 57.18 -47.14
N GLU A 397 16.75 57.18 -46.82
CA GLU A 397 17.31 56.31 -45.77
C GLU A 397 16.74 56.62 -44.37
N ILE A 398 16.49 57.91 -44.06
CA ILE A 398 15.82 58.30 -42.80
C ILE A 398 14.38 57.76 -42.74
N ASP A 399 13.66 57.82 -43.85
CA ASP A 399 12.26 57.35 -43.92
C ASP A 399 12.18 55.84 -43.79
N ASP A 400 13.13 55.13 -44.36
CA ASP A 400 13.23 53.65 -44.18
C ASP A 400 13.52 53.29 -42.73
N LEU A 401 14.51 53.90 -42.08
CA LEU A 401 14.83 53.68 -40.67
C LEU A 401 13.69 54.09 -39.74
N ALA A 402 12.99 55.19 -40.03
CA ALA A 402 11.81 55.60 -39.27
C ALA A 402 10.67 54.60 -39.38
N ALA A 403 10.44 54.03 -40.59
CA ALA A 403 9.45 53.00 -40.80
C ALA A 403 9.80 51.67 -40.08
N GLU A 404 11.09 51.34 -39.98
CA GLU A 404 11.57 50.18 -39.23
C GLU A 404 11.36 50.37 -37.74
N ILE A 405 11.73 51.52 -37.17
CA ILE A 405 11.52 51.87 -35.77
C ILE A 405 10.00 51.87 -35.43
N ALA A 406 9.15 52.42 -36.30
CA ALA A 406 7.72 52.48 -36.11
C ALA A 406 7.09 51.07 -36.13
N ARG A 407 7.52 50.17 -37.02
CA ARG A 407 7.08 48.76 -37.05
C ARG A 407 7.43 48.03 -35.76
N GLU A 408 8.65 48.20 -35.27
CA GLU A 408 9.08 47.57 -34.00
C GLU A 408 8.28 48.12 -32.80
N ALA A 409 7.96 49.43 -32.81
CA ALA A 409 7.13 50.06 -31.77
C ALA A 409 5.68 49.61 -31.77
N ILE A 410 5.10 49.37 -32.93
CA ILE A 410 3.69 48.89 -33.07
C ILE A 410 3.56 47.43 -32.74
N GLU A 411 4.51 46.62 -33.16
CA GLU A 411 4.44 45.16 -32.93
C GLU A 411 4.63 44.81 -31.47
N ARG A 412 5.34 45.63 -30.69
CA ARG A 412 5.58 45.41 -29.26
C ARG A 412 6.01 46.68 -28.53
N PRO A 413 5.45 46.99 -27.36
CA PRO A 413 5.86 48.15 -26.57
C PRO A 413 7.31 48.01 -26.11
N ALA A 414 8.21 48.75 -26.78
CA ALA A 414 9.58 48.92 -26.34
C ALA A 414 9.64 49.96 -25.19
N GLU A 415 10.79 50.01 -24.45
CA GLU A 415 10.96 51.01 -23.39
C GLU A 415 10.74 52.41 -23.97
N LEU A 416 9.83 53.18 -23.37
CA LEU A 416 9.46 54.54 -23.79
C LEU A 416 10.70 55.46 -23.98
N ARG A 417 11.77 55.25 -23.22
CA ARG A 417 13.00 56.01 -23.32
C ARG A 417 13.76 55.78 -24.64
N THR A 418 13.86 54.52 -25.08
CA THR A 418 14.57 54.15 -26.30
C THR A 418 13.80 54.61 -27.53
N LEU A 419 12.47 54.49 -27.52
CA LEU A 419 11.62 54.99 -28.59
C LEU A 419 11.63 56.52 -28.66
N ASN A 420 11.62 57.23 -27.54
CA ASN A 420 11.72 58.69 -27.52
C ASN A 420 13.08 59.16 -28.04
N ALA A 421 14.19 58.51 -27.70
CA ALA A 421 15.50 58.82 -28.23
C ALA A 421 15.55 58.60 -29.73
N ALA A 422 15.00 57.51 -30.25
CA ALA A 422 14.93 57.23 -31.67
C ALA A 422 14.06 58.26 -32.44
N ALA A 423 12.91 58.64 -31.87
CA ALA A 423 12.01 59.65 -32.45
C ALA A 423 12.73 61.07 -32.55
N VAL A 424 13.44 61.43 -31.49
CA VAL A 424 14.24 62.69 -31.49
C VAL A 424 15.35 62.63 -32.54
N ALA A 425 16.01 61.46 -32.71
CA ALA A 425 17.04 61.30 -33.73
C ALA A 425 16.49 61.41 -35.17
N VAL A 426 15.32 60.78 -35.41
CA VAL A 426 14.60 60.87 -36.70
C VAL A 426 14.25 62.33 -37.02
N ASP A 427 13.68 63.03 -36.04
CA ASP A 427 13.24 64.43 -36.23
C ASP A 427 14.45 65.40 -36.46
N ALA A 428 15.53 65.20 -35.72
CA ALA A 428 16.79 65.97 -35.88
C ALA A 428 17.46 65.69 -37.25
N ALA A 429 17.47 64.42 -37.69
CA ALA A 429 18.02 64.06 -38.97
C ALA A 429 17.17 64.62 -40.13
N ARG A 430 15.85 64.50 -40.09
CA ARG A 430 14.91 65.07 -41.08
C ARG A 430 15.01 66.59 -41.17
N SER A 431 15.03 67.32 -40.04
CA SER A 431 15.14 68.78 -40.02
C SER A 431 16.45 69.24 -40.64
N THR A 432 17.55 68.53 -40.40
CA THR A 432 18.87 68.86 -40.95
C THR A 432 18.90 68.65 -42.48
N VAL A 433 18.36 67.56 -43.00
CA VAL A 433 18.27 67.28 -44.44
C VAL A 433 17.39 68.34 -45.14
N ARG A 434 16.20 68.64 -44.62
CA ARG A 434 15.26 69.63 -45.18
C ARG A 434 15.84 70.97 -45.23
N ARG A 435 16.50 71.43 -44.19
CA ARG A 435 17.17 72.76 -44.13
C ARG A 435 18.27 72.86 -45.15
N LYS A 436 19.12 71.90 -45.30
CA LYS A 436 20.22 71.86 -46.25
C LYS A 436 19.74 71.71 -47.70
N ALA A 437 18.66 70.97 -47.94
CA ALA A 437 18.05 70.85 -49.27
C ALA A 437 17.32 72.10 -49.74
N GLY A 438 17.22 73.17 -48.90
CA GLY A 438 16.50 74.38 -49.22
C GLY A 438 15.00 74.27 -49.25
N LEU A 439 14.41 73.23 -48.61
CA LEU A 439 12.99 72.96 -48.57
C LEU A 439 12.26 73.65 -47.41
N GLU A 440 12.97 74.37 -46.56
CA GLU A 440 12.44 75.24 -45.46
C GLU A 440 12.26 76.65 -45.88
N GLY A 441 11.57 76.93 -46.95
CA GLY A 441 11.39 78.33 -47.42
C GLY A 441 10.16 78.59 -48.26
N ALA A 442 9.33 77.57 -48.50
CA ALA A 442 8.00 77.71 -49.16
C ALA A 442 6.90 77.54 -48.12
N GLY A 443 6.68 78.53 -47.26
CA GLY A 443 5.44 78.70 -46.55
C GLY A 443 4.31 78.94 -47.53
N PRO A 444 3.09 78.55 -47.26
CA PRO A 444 1.94 78.84 -48.08
C PRO A 444 1.52 80.28 -47.82
N ASP A 445 2.12 81.20 -48.62
CA ASP A 445 1.52 82.53 -48.81
C ASP A 445 0.77 82.48 -50.13
N GLY A 446 -0.57 82.53 -50.03
CA GLY A 446 -1.50 82.63 -51.17
C GLY A 446 -2.86 82.20 -50.79
#